data_66fa90939dacd6508dc999b647f47978
#
_entry.id   66fa90939dacd6508dc999b647f47978
#
_cell.length_a   1.000
_cell.length_b   1.000
_cell.length_c   1.000
_cell.angle_alpha   90.00
_cell.angle_beta   90.00
_cell.angle_gamma   90.00
#
_symmetry.space_group_name_H-M   'P 1'
#
loop_
_entity.id
_entity.type
_entity.pdbx_description
1 polymer ?
#
loop_
_entity_poly.entity_id
_entity_poly.type
_entity_poly.pdbx_seq_one_letter_code
_entity_poly.pdbx_strand_id
1 'polypeptide(L)'
;LHEDDDEIIMGALRDSLPEDTFFDKWRSKLLDLGNNINLNKLTNFFVDIYFSVGKILKKHITDTRLMLESNAKDGKSILLEGAQGLLLDVDHGTYPFVTSSNASIGGLKTGLGLPHLDIAYSVVKAYTTRVGEGPFATELFDDVGNYLREKGGEFGSTTGRPRRCGWHDTVLTRHTALINGPNIVISKLDVLTGLEKLKICNSYKYLGPKKVFNGEIYFTGKILKDFPADGFLLEHCVPHQWVEMPGWTED
;
A
#
# COMPACT_ATOMS: atom_id res chain seq x y z
N LEU A 1 -23.84 17.47 -10.82
CA LEU A 1 -23.18 17.80 -9.56
C LEU A 1 -24.17 18.63 -8.74
N HIS A 2 -24.47 18.24 -7.49
CA HIS A 2 -25.33 18.99 -6.61
C HIS A 2 -24.57 20.23 -6.07
N GLU A 3 -25.31 21.34 -5.77
CA GLU A 3 -24.70 22.57 -5.22
C GLU A 3 -23.88 22.30 -3.94
N ASP A 4 -24.25 21.30 -3.15
CA ASP A 4 -23.52 20.87 -1.94
C ASP A 4 -22.14 20.24 -2.24
N ASP A 5 -21.97 19.60 -3.40
CA ASP A 5 -20.68 19.00 -3.81
C ASP A 5 -19.66 20.09 -4.20
N ASP A 6 -20.12 21.22 -4.72
CA ASP A 6 -19.27 22.31 -5.12
C ASP A 6 -18.67 23.05 -3.89
N GLU A 7 -19.45 23.20 -2.79
CA GLU A 7 -18.94 23.79 -1.54
C GLU A 7 -17.89 22.89 -0.86
N ILE A 8 -18.09 21.57 -0.89
CA ILE A 8 -17.13 20.61 -0.34
C ILE A 8 -15.81 20.61 -1.10
N ILE A 9 -15.89 20.63 -2.45
CA ILE A 9 -14.69 20.66 -3.32
C ILE A 9 -13.94 21.99 -3.15
N MET A 10 -14.65 23.10 -3.08
CA MET A 10 -14.05 24.43 -2.89
C MET A 10 -13.47 24.61 -1.49
N GLY A 11 -14.08 24.00 -0.46
CA GLY A 11 -13.54 23.94 0.89
C GLY A 11 -12.23 23.17 0.95
N ALA A 12 -12.21 21.96 0.42
CA ALA A 12 -11.02 21.10 0.38
C ALA A 12 -9.85 21.73 -0.43
N LEU A 13 -10.14 22.42 -1.56
CA LEU A 13 -9.14 23.14 -2.32
C LEU A 13 -8.57 24.33 -1.55
N ARG A 14 -9.42 25.07 -0.81
CA ARG A 14 -8.99 26.19 0.02
C ARG A 14 -8.03 25.76 1.12
N ASP A 15 -8.36 24.66 1.81
CA ASP A 15 -7.60 24.16 2.95
C ASP A 15 -6.31 23.43 2.53
N SER A 16 -6.22 22.98 1.28
CA SER A 16 -5.05 22.26 0.76
C SER A 16 -3.95 23.18 0.20
N LEU A 17 -4.23 24.47 -0.04
CA LEU A 17 -3.24 25.39 -0.56
C LEU A 17 -2.32 25.90 0.56
N PRO A 18 -0.99 25.82 0.39
CA PRO A 18 -0.02 26.35 1.36
C PRO A 18 -0.24 27.84 1.63
N GLU A 19 0.04 28.28 2.85
CA GLU A 19 -0.01 29.71 3.25
C GLU A 19 1.25 30.46 2.83
N ASP A 20 1.59 30.45 1.53
CA ASP A 20 2.67 31.25 1.02
C ASP A 20 2.19 32.26 -0.02
N THR A 21 2.99 33.28 -0.23
CA THR A 21 2.67 34.42 -1.13
C THR A 21 2.44 33.99 -2.59
N PHE A 22 2.93 32.81 -3.00
CA PHE A 22 2.71 32.29 -4.33
C PHE A 22 1.26 31.83 -4.51
N PHE A 23 0.67 31.21 -3.49
CA PHE A 23 -0.69 30.70 -3.53
C PHE A 23 -1.76 31.73 -3.15
N ASP A 24 -1.41 32.84 -2.48
CA ASP A 24 -2.36 33.89 -2.12
C ASP A 24 -3.07 34.51 -3.35
N LYS A 25 -2.34 34.67 -4.42
CA LYS A 25 -2.90 35.13 -5.72
C LYS A 25 -3.96 34.18 -6.26
N TRP A 26 -3.81 32.89 -6.04
CA TRP A 26 -4.72 31.85 -6.52
C TRP A 26 -5.90 31.64 -5.58
N ARG A 27 -5.65 31.77 -4.26
CA ARG A 27 -6.68 31.72 -3.24
C ARG A 27 -7.74 32.81 -3.42
N SER A 28 -7.33 34.06 -3.68
CA SER A 28 -8.27 35.15 -3.95
C SER A 28 -9.11 34.93 -5.23
N LYS A 29 -8.48 34.38 -6.30
CA LYS A 29 -9.20 34.03 -7.53
C LYS A 29 -10.20 32.88 -7.32
N LEU A 30 -9.89 31.88 -6.47
CA LEU A 30 -10.80 30.80 -6.12
C LEU A 30 -12.04 31.30 -5.37
N LEU A 31 -11.85 32.24 -4.44
CA LEU A 31 -12.94 32.85 -3.68
C LEU A 31 -13.88 33.66 -4.57
N ASP A 32 -13.34 34.34 -5.60
CA ASP A 32 -14.12 35.07 -6.61
C ASP A 32 -14.95 34.17 -7.52
N LEU A 33 -14.49 32.93 -7.76
CA LEU A 33 -15.19 31.94 -8.59
C LEU A 33 -16.38 31.29 -7.85
N GLY A 34 -16.35 31.28 -6.50
CA GLY A 34 -17.37 30.62 -5.67
C GLY A 34 -18.78 31.24 -5.74
N ASN A 35 -18.93 32.44 -6.33
CA ASN A 35 -20.22 33.12 -6.42
C ASN A 35 -20.91 33.02 -7.79
N ASN A 36 -20.22 32.52 -8.84
CA ASN A 36 -20.81 32.25 -10.15
C ASN A 36 -19.90 31.34 -10.97
N ILE A 37 -20.13 30.03 -10.91
CA ILE A 37 -19.32 29.03 -11.63
C ILE A 37 -19.54 29.17 -13.14
N ASN A 38 -18.59 29.80 -13.80
CA ASN A 38 -18.49 29.80 -15.26
C ASN A 38 -17.39 28.78 -15.64
N LEU A 39 -17.77 27.67 -16.29
CA LEU A 39 -16.88 26.59 -16.71
C LEU A 39 -15.63 27.10 -17.46
N ASN A 40 -15.76 28.11 -18.33
CA ASN A 40 -14.62 28.69 -19.04
C ASN A 40 -13.64 29.41 -18.07
N LYS A 41 -14.17 30.14 -17.08
CA LYS A 41 -13.34 30.79 -16.05
C LYS A 41 -12.64 29.76 -15.18
N LEU A 42 -13.33 28.70 -14.80
CA LEU A 42 -12.75 27.59 -14.01
C LEU A 42 -11.66 26.87 -14.80
N THR A 43 -11.91 26.56 -16.06
CA THR A 43 -10.89 25.93 -16.95
C THR A 43 -9.66 26.82 -17.08
N ASN A 44 -9.82 28.10 -17.35
CA ASN A 44 -8.69 29.02 -17.47
C ASN A 44 -7.93 29.16 -16.15
N PHE A 45 -8.62 29.15 -15.01
CA PHE A 45 -8.01 29.16 -13.70
C PHE A 45 -7.09 27.95 -13.49
N PHE A 46 -7.57 26.72 -13.79
CA PHE A 46 -6.74 25.53 -13.66
C PHE A 46 -5.57 25.54 -14.66
N VAL A 47 -5.79 25.92 -15.90
CA VAL A 47 -4.73 26.06 -16.91
C VAL A 47 -3.63 27.00 -16.41
N ASP A 48 -4.00 28.17 -15.89
CA ASP A 48 -3.05 29.15 -15.35
C ASP A 48 -2.27 28.60 -14.15
N ILE A 49 -2.92 27.85 -13.25
CA ILE A 49 -2.24 27.18 -12.12
C ILE A 49 -1.21 26.18 -12.65
N TYR A 50 -1.62 25.26 -13.54
CA TYR A 50 -0.73 24.25 -14.09
C TYR A 50 0.46 24.88 -14.82
N PHE A 51 0.26 25.93 -15.62
CA PHE A 51 1.36 26.65 -16.24
C PHE A 51 2.31 27.31 -15.23
N SER A 52 1.76 27.89 -14.18
CA SER A 52 2.58 28.57 -13.16
C SER A 52 3.40 27.56 -12.35
N VAL A 53 2.78 26.46 -11.93
CA VAL A 53 3.45 25.34 -11.27
C VAL A 53 4.49 24.69 -12.20
N GLY A 54 4.12 24.49 -13.48
CA GLY A 54 5.03 23.95 -14.49
C GLY A 54 6.30 24.78 -14.68
N LYS A 55 6.21 26.11 -14.63
CA LYS A 55 7.38 27.00 -14.68
C LYS A 55 8.32 26.79 -13.48
N ILE A 56 7.77 26.57 -12.28
CA ILE A 56 8.55 26.31 -11.06
C ILE A 56 9.20 24.93 -11.15
N LEU A 57 8.43 23.92 -11.55
CA LEU A 57 8.91 22.54 -11.63
C LEU A 57 9.91 22.28 -12.74
N LYS A 58 9.90 23.09 -13.80
CA LYS A 58 10.75 22.89 -14.99
C LYS A 58 12.23 22.69 -14.64
N LYS A 59 12.76 23.41 -13.66
CA LYS A 59 14.15 23.29 -13.19
C LYS A 59 14.46 21.97 -12.46
N HIS A 60 13.44 21.25 -12.05
CA HIS A 60 13.55 19.96 -11.35
C HIS A 60 13.27 18.76 -12.26
N ILE A 61 12.92 19.00 -13.53
CA ILE A 61 12.69 17.94 -14.52
C ILE A 61 14.03 17.57 -15.15
N THR A 62 14.38 16.29 -15.07
CA THR A 62 15.59 15.73 -15.63
C THR A 62 15.37 14.30 -16.09
N ASP A 63 16.28 13.74 -16.89
CA ASP A 63 16.32 12.32 -17.17
C ASP A 63 16.86 11.58 -15.93
N THR A 64 15.94 11.05 -15.13
CA THR A 64 16.26 10.36 -13.88
C THR A 64 17.05 9.07 -14.10
N ARG A 65 16.85 8.38 -15.24
CA ARG A 65 17.63 7.19 -15.60
C ARG A 65 19.09 7.52 -15.80
N LEU A 66 19.40 8.55 -16.61
CA LEU A 66 20.78 8.99 -16.82
C LEU A 66 21.42 9.50 -15.52
N MET A 67 20.65 10.18 -14.68
CA MET A 67 21.12 10.64 -13.37
C MET A 67 21.49 9.46 -12.46
N LEU A 68 20.67 8.41 -12.39
CA LEU A 68 20.95 7.19 -11.63
C LEU A 68 22.19 6.48 -12.18
N GLU A 69 22.28 6.31 -13.50
CA GLU A 69 23.41 5.67 -14.14
C GLU A 69 24.73 6.40 -13.86
N SER A 70 24.73 7.72 -13.94
CA SER A 70 25.91 8.55 -13.63
C SER A 70 26.33 8.38 -12.16
N ASN A 71 25.38 8.48 -11.22
CA ASN A 71 25.68 8.33 -9.80
C ASN A 71 26.20 6.92 -9.46
N ALA A 72 25.69 5.88 -10.11
CA ALA A 72 26.17 4.52 -9.93
C ALA A 72 27.61 4.35 -10.47
N LYS A 73 27.93 4.93 -11.64
CA LYS A 73 29.30 4.96 -12.20
C LYS A 73 30.28 5.70 -11.31
N ASP A 74 29.81 6.75 -10.63
CA ASP A 74 30.60 7.50 -9.64
C ASP A 74 30.77 6.76 -8.30
N GLY A 75 30.28 5.52 -8.19
CA GLY A 75 30.38 4.68 -6.99
C GLY A 75 29.48 5.11 -5.83
N LYS A 76 28.45 5.90 -6.09
CA LYS A 76 27.51 6.32 -5.04
C LYS A 76 26.53 5.19 -4.69
N SER A 77 26.21 5.08 -3.41
CA SER A 77 25.14 4.19 -2.94
C SER A 77 23.79 4.79 -3.28
N ILE A 78 22.90 3.97 -3.83
CA ILE A 78 21.55 4.37 -4.22
C ILE A 78 20.56 3.52 -3.45
N LEU A 79 19.72 4.16 -2.62
CA LEU A 79 18.61 3.51 -1.94
C LEU A 79 17.34 3.66 -2.78
N LEU A 80 16.70 2.55 -3.07
CA LEU A 80 15.44 2.50 -3.80
C LEU A 80 14.32 2.13 -2.83
N GLU A 81 13.25 2.92 -2.81
CA GLU A 81 12.06 2.66 -2.03
C GLU A 81 10.88 2.37 -2.96
N GLY A 82 10.28 1.19 -2.78
CA GLY A 82 9.03 0.82 -3.45
C GLY A 82 7.82 1.40 -2.74
N ALA A 83 6.68 1.34 -3.42
CA ALA A 83 5.39 1.75 -2.87
C ALA A 83 4.46 0.53 -2.69
N GLN A 84 3.39 0.70 -1.90
CA GLN A 84 2.39 -0.31 -1.59
C GLN A 84 2.98 -1.57 -0.91
N GLY A 85 2.69 -2.74 -1.45
CA GLY A 85 3.18 -4.03 -0.98
C GLY A 85 2.84 -5.14 -1.97
N LEU A 86 3.55 -6.27 -1.89
CA LEU A 86 3.46 -7.34 -2.89
C LEU A 86 2.03 -7.86 -3.12
N LEU A 87 1.20 -7.94 -2.08
CA LEU A 87 -0.18 -8.41 -2.23
C LEU A 87 -1.08 -7.45 -3.02
N LEU A 88 -0.62 -6.23 -3.27
CA LEU A 88 -1.26 -5.25 -4.14
C LEU A 88 -0.62 -5.18 -5.53
N ASP A 89 0.43 -5.96 -5.81
CA ASP A 89 1.05 -6.05 -7.13
C ASP A 89 0.06 -6.60 -8.16
N VAL A 90 0.02 -6.00 -9.35
CA VAL A 90 -0.95 -6.35 -10.39
C VAL A 90 -0.81 -7.79 -10.87
N ASP A 91 0.42 -8.34 -10.88
CA ASP A 91 0.72 -9.68 -11.37
C ASP A 91 0.82 -10.73 -10.26
N HIS A 92 1.32 -10.33 -9.08
CA HIS A 92 1.65 -11.25 -7.97
C HIS A 92 0.77 -11.10 -6.74
N GLY A 93 -0.15 -10.13 -6.76
CA GLY A 93 -1.05 -9.84 -5.64
C GLY A 93 -2.35 -10.64 -5.66
N THR A 94 -3.29 -10.19 -4.85
CA THR A 94 -4.62 -10.79 -4.67
C THR A 94 -5.62 -10.25 -5.71
N TYR A 95 -5.34 -10.47 -6.99
CA TYR A 95 -6.24 -10.02 -8.06
C TYR A 95 -7.69 -10.49 -7.82
N PRO A 96 -8.73 -9.67 -8.02
CA PRO A 96 -8.71 -8.32 -8.59
C PRO A 96 -8.43 -7.18 -7.58
N PHE A 97 -8.17 -7.48 -6.33
CA PHE A 97 -7.95 -6.50 -5.26
C PHE A 97 -6.47 -6.06 -5.21
N VAL A 98 -6.03 -5.39 -6.27
CA VAL A 98 -4.64 -4.98 -6.50
C VAL A 98 -4.58 -3.51 -6.92
N THR A 99 -3.38 -2.95 -6.96
CA THR A 99 -3.11 -1.66 -7.60
C THR A 99 -2.79 -1.85 -9.09
N SER A 100 -2.84 -0.80 -9.89
CA SER A 100 -2.52 -0.84 -11.33
C SER A 100 -1.01 -0.82 -11.63
N SER A 101 -0.17 -1.09 -10.64
CA SER A 101 1.29 -1.04 -10.75
C SER A 101 1.95 -2.31 -10.22
N ASN A 102 3.21 -2.54 -10.61
CA ASN A 102 4.05 -3.57 -10.04
C ASN A 102 4.65 -3.08 -8.72
N ALA A 103 4.13 -3.59 -7.60
CA ALA A 103 4.61 -3.29 -6.26
C ALA A 103 5.74 -4.23 -5.80
N SER A 104 6.19 -5.15 -6.67
CA SER A 104 7.31 -6.06 -6.44
C SER A 104 8.67 -5.42 -6.75
N ILE A 105 9.74 -6.11 -6.40
CA ILE A 105 11.12 -5.71 -6.77
C ILE A 105 11.29 -5.55 -8.29
N GLY A 106 10.53 -6.31 -9.09
CA GLY A 106 10.51 -6.19 -10.55
C GLY A 106 10.07 -4.79 -11.00
N GLY A 107 9.09 -4.19 -10.32
CA GLY A 107 8.61 -2.85 -10.60
C GLY A 107 9.68 -1.77 -10.39
N LEU A 108 10.54 -1.90 -9.39
CA LEU A 108 11.66 -0.99 -9.17
C LEU A 108 12.64 -1.02 -10.34
N LYS A 109 13.00 -2.20 -10.83
CA LYS A 109 13.89 -2.35 -11.99
C LYS A 109 13.31 -1.71 -13.24
N THR A 110 12.06 -2.03 -13.55
CA THR A 110 11.38 -1.54 -14.76
C THR A 110 11.15 -0.04 -14.68
N GLY A 111 10.66 0.47 -13.54
CA GLY A 111 10.36 1.89 -13.36
C GLY A 111 11.57 2.80 -13.42
N LEU A 112 12.73 2.33 -13.00
CA LEU A 112 13.97 3.08 -12.95
C LEU A 112 14.94 2.76 -14.11
N GLY A 113 14.61 1.75 -14.93
CA GLY A 113 15.46 1.31 -16.04
C GLY A 113 16.80 0.71 -15.56
N LEU A 114 16.82 0.06 -14.41
CA LEU A 114 18.04 -0.53 -13.84
C LEU A 114 18.23 -1.98 -14.30
N PRO A 115 19.45 -2.38 -14.69
CA PRO A 115 19.72 -3.73 -15.16
C PRO A 115 19.70 -4.77 -14.02
N HIS A 116 20.13 -4.39 -12.83
CA HIS A 116 20.16 -5.24 -11.63
C HIS A 116 20.01 -4.41 -10.35
N LEU A 117 19.76 -5.10 -9.26
CA LEU A 117 19.76 -4.57 -7.90
C LEU A 117 20.72 -5.45 -7.08
N ASP A 118 21.60 -4.83 -6.30
CA ASP A 118 22.60 -5.56 -5.52
C ASP A 118 21.96 -6.30 -4.36
N ILE A 119 21.12 -5.61 -3.59
CA ILE A 119 20.42 -6.16 -2.42
C ILE A 119 18.98 -5.65 -2.41
N ALA A 120 18.05 -6.51 -2.04
CA ALA A 120 16.68 -6.15 -1.78
C ALA A 120 16.28 -6.59 -0.37
N TYR A 121 15.50 -5.76 0.30
CA TYR A 121 14.88 -6.05 1.59
C TYR A 121 13.37 -5.87 1.48
N SER A 122 12.61 -6.88 1.91
CA SER A 122 11.17 -6.78 2.08
C SER A 122 10.85 -6.37 3.51
N VAL A 123 10.21 -5.23 3.70
CA VAL A 123 9.75 -4.81 5.03
C VAL A 123 8.38 -5.43 5.29
N VAL A 124 8.29 -6.22 6.34
CA VAL A 124 7.08 -6.93 6.77
C VAL A 124 6.75 -6.50 8.19
N LYS A 125 5.48 -6.24 8.48
CA LYS A 125 5.06 -5.96 9.86
C LYS A 125 5.03 -7.26 10.68
N ALA A 126 5.23 -7.15 11.98
CA ALA A 126 5.09 -8.26 12.92
C ALA A 126 3.66 -8.81 13.03
N TYR A 127 2.70 -8.13 12.46
CA TYR A 127 1.30 -8.50 12.26
C TYR A 127 0.87 -8.13 10.84
N THR A 128 -0.26 -8.62 10.36
CA THR A 128 -0.71 -8.34 8.99
C THR A 128 -1.69 -7.19 8.98
N THR A 129 -1.59 -6.32 7.97
CA THR A 129 -2.58 -5.24 7.73
C THR A 129 -3.02 -5.23 6.29
N ARG A 130 -4.28 -4.85 6.06
CA ARG A 130 -4.82 -4.64 4.72
C ARG A 130 -5.62 -3.35 4.65
N VAL A 131 -5.46 -2.62 3.55
CA VAL A 131 -6.28 -1.45 3.20
C VAL A 131 -7.29 -1.88 2.13
N GLY A 132 -8.55 -1.49 2.32
CA GLY A 132 -9.61 -1.75 1.35
C GLY A 132 -10.10 -3.21 1.33
N GLU A 133 -10.78 -3.53 0.25
CA GLU A 133 -11.42 -4.82 0.02
C GLU A 133 -10.42 -5.93 -0.28
N GLY A 134 -10.91 -7.16 -0.35
CA GLY A 134 -10.17 -8.34 -0.72
C GLY A 134 -9.89 -9.30 0.45
N PRO A 135 -9.38 -10.48 0.12
CA PRO A 135 -9.22 -11.56 1.07
C PRO A 135 -8.15 -11.27 2.13
N PHE A 136 -8.42 -11.71 3.36
CA PHE A 136 -7.51 -11.54 4.49
C PHE A 136 -7.72 -12.70 5.48
N ALA A 137 -7.06 -13.82 5.24
CA ALA A 137 -7.29 -15.07 5.98
C ALA A 137 -7.06 -14.97 7.49
N THR A 138 -6.11 -14.16 7.94
CA THR A 138 -5.75 -13.99 9.37
C THR A 138 -6.38 -12.77 10.02
N GLU A 139 -7.38 -12.14 9.39
CA GLU A 139 -8.06 -10.96 9.92
C GLU A 139 -8.70 -11.21 11.28
N LEU A 140 -8.63 -10.22 12.16
CA LEU A 140 -9.19 -10.23 13.51
C LEU A 140 -10.32 -9.21 13.64
N PHE A 141 -11.42 -9.68 14.20
CA PHE A 141 -12.62 -8.88 14.47
C PHE A 141 -12.87 -8.69 15.97
N ASP A 142 -11.90 -9.05 16.80
CA ASP A 142 -11.93 -9.04 18.26
C ASP A 142 -11.12 -7.86 18.84
N ASP A 143 -11.00 -7.85 20.17
CA ASP A 143 -10.25 -6.83 20.92
C ASP A 143 -8.76 -6.79 20.53
N VAL A 144 -8.18 -7.94 20.15
CA VAL A 144 -6.79 -7.97 19.67
C VAL A 144 -6.65 -7.24 18.35
N GLY A 145 -7.59 -7.43 17.41
CA GLY A 145 -7.61 -6.70 16.15
C GLY A 145 -7.74 -5.19 16.35
N ASN A 146 -8.58 -4.78 17.31
CA ASN A 146 -8.73 -3.37 17.70
C ASN A 146 -7.44 -2.82 18.34
N TYR A 147 -6.85 -3.57 19.24
CA TYR A 147 -5.58 -3.23 19.88
C TYR A 147 -4.46 -2.99 18.85
N LEU A 148 -4.29 -3.92 17.91
CA LEU A 148 -3.28 -3.79 16.84
C LEU A 148 -3.51 -2.53 16.00
N ARG A 149 -4.77 -2.20 15.72
CA ARG A 149 -5.14 -1.01 14.95
C ARG A 149 -4.80 0.27 15.69
N GLU A 150 -5.22 0.38 16.94
CA GLU A 150 -5.04 1.59 17.75
C GLU A 150 -3.56 1.80 18.11
N LYS A 151 -2.92 0.81 18.72
CA LYS A 151 -1.52 0.91 19.12
C LYS A 151 -0.58 1.03 17.92
N GLY A 152 -0.90 0.34 16.82
CA GLY A 152 -0.13 0.41 15.59
C GLY A 152 -0.36 1.68 14.77
N GLY A 153 -1.36 2.51 15.11
CA GLY A 153 -1.75 3.67 14.30
C GLY A 153 -2.16 3.26 12.89
N GLU A 154 -2.89 2.14 12.77
CA GLU A 154 -3.23 1.55 11.47
C GLU A 154 -4.44 2.25 10.86
N PHE A 155 -4.17 3.46 10.37
CA PHE A 155 -5.11 4.32 9.64
C PHE A 155 -4.47 4.79 8.34
N GLY A 156 -5.29 5.09 7.35
CA GLY A 156 -4.81 5.63 6.08
C GLY A 156 -4.28 7.05 6.26
N SER A 157 -3.07 7.33 5.76
CA SER A 157 -2.41 8.63 5.93
C SER A 157 -3.20 9.81 5.34
N THR A 158 -3.93 9.58 4.24
CA THR A 158 -4.69 10.62 3.55
C THR A 158 -6.16 10.66 3.99
N THR A 159 -6.79 9.49 4.11
CA THR A 159 -8.25 9.40 4.34
C THR A 159 -8.62 9.09 5.78
N GLY A 160 -7.65 8.79 6.65
CA GLY A 160 -7.90 8.35 8.03
C GLY A 160 -8.68 7.04 8.16
N ARG A 161 -8.96 6.33 7.05
CA ARG A 161 -9.72 5.06 7.10
C ARG A 161 -8.98 4.02 7.92
N PRO A 162 -9.67 3.31 8.84
CA PRO A 162 -9.07 2.23 9.61
C PRO A 162 -8.60 1.11 8.68
N ARG A 163 -7.40 0.60 8.94
CA ARG A 163 -6.89 -0.60 8.28
C ARG A 163 -7.41 -1.84 8.98
N ARG A 164 -7.65 -2.88 8.21
CA ARG A 164 -7.94 -4.22 8.70
C ARG A 164 -6.65 -4.80 9.28
N CYS A 165 -6.72 -5.43 10.46
CA CYS A 165 -5.57 -5.97 11.16
C CYS A 165 -5.77 -7.46 11.44
N GLY A 166 -4.68 -8.22 11.47
CA GLY A 166 -4.70 -9.65 11.74
C GLY A 166 -3.34 -10.17 12.20
N TRP A 167 -3.30 -11.43 12.65
CA TRP A 167 -2.06 -12.06 13.04
C TRP A 167 -1.07 -12.19 11.88
N HIS A 168 0.21 -12.29 12.22
CA HIS A 168 1.27 -12.49 11.23
C HIS A 168 1.01 -13.74 10.39
N ASP A 169 1.19 -13.61 9.08
CA ASP A 169 0.87 -14.64 8.10
C ASP A 169 2.12 -15.05 7.34
N THR A 170 2.68 -16.22 7.70
CA THR A 170 3.88 -16.72 7.05
C THR A 170 3.63 -17.31 5.67
N VAL A 171 2.38 -17.64 5.32
CA VAL A 171 2.04 -18.06 3.94
C VAL A 171 2.28 -16.88 3.00
N LEU A 172 1.80 -15.68 3.39
CA LEU A 172 2.03 -14.44 2.64
C LEU A 172 3.50 -14.02 2.68
N THR A 173 4.17 -14.14 3.83
CA THR A 173 5.59 -13.78 3.97
C THR A 173 6.47 -14.68 3.10
N ARG A 174 6.20 -15.99 3.02
CA ARG A 174 6.91 -16.90 2.11
C ARG A 174 6.69 -16.53 0.65
N HIS A 175 5.46 -16.22 0.26
CA HIS A 175 5.17 -15.73 -1.09
C HIS A 175 5.97 -14.47 -1.43
N THR A 176 6.03 -13.51 -0.51
CA THR A 176 6.86 -12.31 -0.65
C THR A 176 8.33 -12.65 -0.82
N ALA A 177 8.86 -13.58 -0.03
CA ALA A 177 10.26 -14.00 -0.12
C ALA A 177 10.60 -14.69 -1.45
N LEU A 178 9.67 -15.44 -2.03
CA LEU A 178 9.84 -16.07 -3.34
C LEU A 178 9.95 -15.04 -4.48
N ILE A 179 9.22 -13.94 -4.40
CA ILE A 179 9.18 -12.91 -5.45
C ILE A 179 10.27 -11.86 -5.25
N ASN A 180 10.41 -11.34 -4.03
CA ASN A 180 11.30 -10.21 -3.73
C ASN A 180 12.67 -10.61 -3.15
N GLY A 181 12.88 -11.90 -2.91
CA GLY A 181 14.10 -12.41 -2.28
C GLY A 181 13.94 -12.63 -0.76
N PRO A 182 14.88 -13.37 -0.16
CA PRO A 182 14.75 -13.91 1.19
C PRO A 182 15.07 -12.90 2.32
N ASN A 183 15.59 -11.72 1.99
CA ASN A 183 15.97 -10.74 3.00
C ASN A 183 14.71 -10.02 3.51
N ILE A 184 14.33 -10.29 4.74
CA ILE A 184 13.14 -9.74 5.38
C ILE A 184 13.55 -8.93 6.62
N VAL A 185 12.99 -7.72 6.71
CA VAL A 185 13.07 -6.87 7.89
C VAL A 185 11.69 -6.85 8.55
N ILE A 186 11.61 -7.23 9.80
CA ILE A 186 10.37 -7.19 10.58
C ILE A 186 10.29 -5.85 11.30
N SER A 187 9.18 -5.15 11.08
CA SER A 187 8.87 -3.86 11.70
C SER A 187 7.68 -3.97 12.65
N LYS A 188 7.47 -2.93 13.47
CA LYS A 188 6.29 -2.85 14.34
C LYS A 188 6.22 -3.94 15.43
N LEU A 189 7.34 -4.47 15.88
CA LEU A 189 7.40 -5.41 17.02
C LEU A 189 6.91 -4.75 18.31
N ASP A 190 7.22 -3.48 18.52
CA ASP A 190 6.77 -2.63 19.62
C ASP A 190 5.25 -2.61 19.78
N VAL A 191 4.50 -2.74 18.72
CA VAL A 191 3.03 -2.80 18.75
C VAL A 191 2.51 -4.06 19.45
N LEU A 192 3.27 -5.14 19.45
CA LEU A 192 2.88 -6.40 20.07
C LEU A 192 3.13 -6.43 21.60
N THR A 193 3.85 -5.45 22.16
CA THR A 193 4.12 -5.32 23.58
C THR A 193 2.82 -5.22 24.39
N GLY A 194 2.66 -6.05 25.39
CA GLY A 194 1.46 -6.13 26.24
C GLY A 194 0.46 -7.21 25.84
N LEU A 195 0.68 -7.90 24.72
CA LEU A 195 -0.09 -9.09 24.37
C LEU A 195 0.47 -10.32 25.11
N GLU A 196 -0.39 -11.07 25.79
CA GLU A 196 0.03 -12.29 26.51
C GLU A 196 0.51 -13.39 25.57
N LYS A 197 -0.11 -13.50 24.40
CA LYS A 197 0.18 -14.52 23.39
C LYS A 197 0.18 -13.91 22.00
N LEU A 198 1.11 -14.40 21.19
CA LEU A 198 1.19 -14.07 19.76
C LEU A 198 0.88 -15.31 18.94
N LYS A 199 0.24 -15.10 17.79
CA LYS A 199 -0.09 -16.18 16.86
C LYS A 199 0.47 -15.91 15.48
N ILE A 200 1.07 -16.93 14.89
CA ILE A 200 1.62 -16.89 13.54
C ILE A 200 0.91 -17.96 12.72
N CYS A 201 0.23 -17.56 11.65
CA CYS A 201 -0.41 -18.50 10.73
C CYS A 201 0.63 -19.15 9.83
N ASN A 202 0.62 -20.49 9.76
CA ASN A 202 1.60 -21.25 8.97
C ASN A 202 1.00 -22.01 7.78
N SER A 203 -0.31 -22.19 7.75
CA SER A 203 -1.03 -22.80 6.64
C SER A 203 -2.49 -22.40 6.66
N TYR A 204 -3.16 -22.54 5.50
CA TYR A 204 -4.59 -22.34 5.36
C TYR A 204 -5.32 -23.65 5.14
N LYS A 205 -6.62 -23.65 5.41
CA LYS A 205 -7.56 -24.67 5.01
C LYS A 205 -8.53 -24.03 4.01
N TYR A 206 -8.60 -24.58 2.83
CA TYR A 206 -9.55 -24.16 1.81
C TYR A 206 -10.95 -24.72 2.11
N LEU A 207 -11.96 -23.88 2.12
CA LEU A 207 -13.36 -24.23 2.42
C LEU A 207 -14.30 -24.04 1.22
N GLY A 208 -13.77 -23.58 0.10
CA GLY A 208 -14.56 -23.31 -1.11
C GLY A 208 -14.91 -24.58 -1.89
N PRO A 209 -15.69 -24.42 -2.97
CA PRO A 209 -16.07 -25.49 -3.85
C PRO A 209 -14.87 -26.05 -4.62
N LYS A 210 -15.04 -27.24 -5.20
CA LYS A 210 -13.99 -27.84 -6.05
C LYS A 210 -13.69 -26.92 -7.24
N LYS A 211 -12.43 -26.55 -7.40
CA LYS A 211 -11.94 -25.68 -8.48
C LYS A 211 -10.62 -26.23 -9.01
N VAL A 212 -10.40 -26.10 -10.32
CA VAL A 212 -9.08 -26.32 -10.92
C VAL A 212 -8.48 -24.95 -11.26
N PHE A 213 -7.28 -24.71 -10.80
CA PHE A 213 -6.57 -23.46 -11.05
C PHE A 213 -5.09 -23.76 -11.25
N ASN A 214 -4.50 -23.28 -12.34
CA ASN A 214 -3.10 -23.54 -12.74
C ASN A 214 -2.67 -25.02 -12.70
N GLY A 215 -3.59 -25.92 -13.11
CA GLY A 215 -3.34 -27.36 -13.11
C GLY A 215 -3.47 -28.03 -11.73
N GLU A 216 -3.72 -27.27 -10.68
CA GLU A 216 -3.92 -27.78 -9.33
C GLU A 216 -5.40 -27.87 -8.97
N ILE A 217 -5.78 -28.93 -8.24
CA ILE A 217 -7.16 -29.14 -7.80
C ILE A 217 -7.34 -28.64 -6.37
N TYR A 218 -8.28 -27.72 -6.19
CA TYR A 218 -8.74 -27.21 -4.91
C TYR A 218 -10.08 -27.88 -4.55
N PHE A 219 -10.23 -28.26 -3.29
CA PHE A 219 -11.46 -28.88 -2.76
C PHE A 219 -11.60 -28.57 -1.27
N THR A 220 -12.81 -28.59 -0.77
CA THR A 220 -13.11 -28.33 0.64
C THR A 220 -12.31 -29.23 1.56
N GLY A 221 -11.53 -28.64 2.45
CA GLY A 221 -10.65 -29.36 3.38
C GLY A 221 -9.18 -29.43 2.94
N LYS A 222 -8.85 -29.04 1.71
CA LYS A 222 -7.45 -28.99 1.25
C LYS A 222 -6.62 -28.05 2.12
N ILE A 223 -5.45 -28.52 2.54
CA ILE A 223 -4.49 -27.71 3.29
C ILE A 223 -3.51 -27.06 2.31
N LEU A 224 -3.33 -25.76 2.46
CA LEU A 224 -2.44 -24.95 1.65
C LEU A 224 -1.31 -24.41 2.53
N LYS A 225 -0.07 -24.73 2.17
CA LYS A 225 1.14 -24.17 2.79
C LYS A 225 1.69 -22.99 2.01
N ASP A 226 1.32 -22.92 0.74
CA ASP A 226 1.75 -21.88 -0.20
C ASP A 226 0.58 -20.98 -0.58
N PHE A 227 0.90 -19.75 -0.95
CA PHE A 227 -0.07 -18.75 -1.37
C PHE A 227 -0.78 -19.20 -2.66
N PRO A 228 -2.11 -19.23 -2.71
CA PRO A 228 -2.85 -19.75 -3.87
C PRO A 228 -2.81 -18.84 -5.11
N ALA A 229 -2.13 -17.71 -5.09
CA ALA A 229 -1.94 -16.75 -6.19
C ALA A 229 -3.24 -16.34 -6.91
N ASP A 230 -4.38 -16.38 -6.23
CA ASP A 230 -5.72 -16.05 -6.74
C ASP A 230 -6.57 -15.52 -5.58
N GLY A 231 -7.12 -14.30 -5.75
CA GLY A 231 -7.94 -13.65 -4.73
C GLY A 231 -9.20 -14.44 -4.37
N PHE A 232 -9.86 -15.05 -5.34
CA PHE A 232 -11.07 -15.85 -5.11
C PHE A 232 -10.78 -17.16 -4.35
N LEU A 233 -9.63 -17.79 -4.61
CA LEU A 233 -9.22 -18.95 -3.80
C LEU A 233 -8.93 -18.53 -2.37
N LEU A 234 -8.24 -17.42 -2.20
CA LEU A 234 -7.87 -16.90 -0.88
C LEU A 234 -9.08 -16.46 -0.05
N GLU A 235 -10.16 -15.97 -0.68
CA GLU A 235 -11.43 -15.65 -0.01
C GLU A 235 -12.07 -16.86 0.69
N HIS A 236 -11.80 -18.06 0.20
CA HIS A 236 -12.29 -19.30 0.77
C HIS A 236 -11.26 -19.96 1.71
N CYS A 237 -10.18 -19.28 2.04
CA CYS A 237 -9.15 -19.78 2.93
C CYS A 237 -9.35 -19.26 4.35
N VAL A 238 -9.22 -20.17 5.31
CA VAL A 238 -9.16 -19.83 6.75
C VAL A 238 -7.82 -20.32 7.31
N PRO A 239 -7.31 -19.70 8.37
CA PRO A 239 -6.12 -20.20 9.05
C PRO A 239 -6.33 -21.64 9.53
N HIS A 240 -5.33 -22.49 9.33
CA HIS A 240 -5.40 -23.90 9.75
C HIS A 240 -4.40 -24.23 10.84
N GLN A 241 -3.14 -23.90 10.66
CA GLN A 241 -2.10 -24.18 11.61
C GLN A 241 -1.51 -22.89 12.16
N TRP A 242 -1.48 -22.83 13.50
CA TRP A 242 -0.92 -21.72 14.24
C TRP A 242 0.35 -22.13 14.96
N VAL A 243 1.35 -21.26 14.97
CA VAL A 243 2.43 -21.27 15.93
C VAL A 243 2.07 -20.25 17.00
N GLU A 244 1.96 -20.68 18.25
CA GLU A 244 1.72 -19.79 19.39
C GLU A 244 3.04 -19.52 20.09
N MET A 245 3.26 -18.28 20.47
CA MET A 245 4.44 -17.81 21.18
C MET A 245 3.98 -16.98 22.40
N PRO A 246 4.75 -17.00 23.50
CA PRO A 246 4.52 -16.03 24.57
C PRO A 246 4.75 -14.61 24.06
N GLY A 247 3.95 -13.69 24.54
CA GLY A 247 4.18 -12.27 24.34
C GLY A 247 5.16 -11.69 25.35
N TRP A 248 5.28 -10.39 25.39
CA TRP A 248 6.11 -9.64 26.31
C TRP A 248 5.39 -8.38 26.80
N THR A 249 5.80 -7.90 27.97
CA THR A 249 5.16 -6.76 28.65
C THR A 249 6.01 -5.49 28.66
N GLU A 250 7.30 -5.60 28.32
CA GLU A 250 8.26 -4.51 28.27
C GLU A 250 8.95 -4.49 26.91
N ASP A 251 9.33 -3.30 26.44
CA ASP A 251 10.00 -3.07 25.15
C ASP A 251 11.50 -3.37 25.22
#